data_8bb693525c20de2bad3b98d5a29eb836
#
_entry.id   8bb693525c20de2bad3b98d5a29eb836
#
_cell.length_a   1.000
_cell.length_b   1.000
_cell.length_c   1.000
_cell.angle_alpha   90.00
_cell.angle_beta   90.00
_cell.angle_gamma   90.00
#
_symmetry.space_group_name_H-M   'P 1'
#
loop_
_entity.id
_entity.type
_entity.pdbx_description
1 polymer ?
#
loop_
_entity_poly.entity_id
_entity_poly.type
_entity_poly.pdbx_seq_one_letter_code
_entity_poly.pdbx_strand_id
1 'polypeptide(L)'
;MTLLCHVISCMIVTSNKGGHYQMEYEIVHLDKKIVVGVGAYTSNDDPNMGQVIGDLWKKFFQEGICNTIQNRTNEYAIGLYSDYTEQNYHVLTGVEVSELDNSDLVSRVIPAGTYAKFRIHGNMETAVRNAWEKIWNMDLDRTFTGDFEEYLNDDYD
;
A
#
# COMPACT_ATOMS: atom_id res chain seq x y z
N MET A 1 10.11 8.54 15.44
CA MET A 1 9.97 7.08 15.34
C MET A 1 10.27 6.65 13.92
N THR A 2 11.25 5.80 13.76
CA THR A 2 11.64 5.30 12.45
C THR A 2 10.83 4.04 12.13
N LEU A 3 10.07 4.08 11.06
CA LEU A 3 9.33 2.91 10.61
C LEU A 3 10.03 2.27 9.44
N LEU A 4 9.98 0.97 9.39
CA LEU A 4 10.34 0.20 8.21
C LEU A 4 9.05 -0.08 7.42
N CYS A 5 9.07 0.25 6.16
CA CYS A 5 7.94 0.07 5.28
C CYS A 5 8.39 -0.54 3.96
N HIS A 6 7.57 -1.41 3.40
CA HIS A 6 7.73 -1.84 2.02
C HIS A 6 6.71 -1.09 1.17
N VAL A 7 7.18 -0.40 0.15
CA VAL A 7 6.31 0.16 -0.90
C VAL A 7 6.38 -0.80 -2.09
N ILE A 8 5.24 -1.29 -2.52
CA ILE A 8 5.16 -2.37 -3.50
C ILE A 8 4.22 -1.97 -4.63
N SER A 9 4.75 -1.97 -5.85
CA SER A 9 3.99 -1.57 -7.04
C SER A 9 3.91 -2.72 -8.03
N CYS A 10 2.71 -3.01 -8.50
CA CYS A 10 2.49 -4.05 -9.50
C CYS A 10 3.04 -3.62 -10.86
N MET A 11 3.79 -4.50 -11.52
CA MET A 11 4.44 -4.18 -12.77
C MET A 11 4.44 -5.35 -13.75
N ILE A 12 4.55 -5.04 -15.04
CA ILE A 12 4.85 -6.02 -16.06
C ILE A 12 6.36 -6.23 -16.07
N VAL A 13 6.80 -7.48 -16.16
CA VAL A 13 8.21 -7.78 -16.27
C VAL A 13 8.71 -7.31 -17.63
N THR A 14 9.44 -6.20 -17.62
CA THR A 14 10.21 -5.81 -18.80
C THR A 14 11.67 -6.13 -18.56
N SER A 15 12.35 -6.50 -19.64
CA SER A 15 13.79 -6.65 -19.61
C SER A 15 14.43 -5.36 -19.09
N ASN A 16 15.38 -5.51 -18.20
CA ASN A 16 16.18 -4.43 -17.66
C ASN A 16 16.62 -3.45 -18.75
N LYS A 17 15.84 -2.41 -18.95
CA LYS A 17 16.33 -1.28 -19.72
C LYS A 17 17.19 -0.50 -18.73
N GLY A 18 18.50 -0.53 -18.94
CA GLY A 18 19.44 0.22 -18.12
C GLY A 18 19.05 1.68 -18.05
N GLY A 19 18.33 2.04 -17.03
CA GLY A 19 17.94 3.40 -16.70
C GLY A 19 18.62 3.82 -15.41
N HIS A 20 18.70 5.13 -15.20
CA HIS A 20 19.20 5.66 -13.94
C HIS A 20 18.16 5.38 -12.85
N TYR A 21 18.45 4.42 -11.97
CA TYR A 21 17.58 4.10 -10.87
C TYR A 21 17.73 5.17 -9.80
N GLN A 22 16.63 5.84 -9.46
CA GLN A 22 16.59 6.78 -8.33
C GLN A 22 16.45 6.06 -6.99
N MET A 23 15.99 4.81 -7.02
CA MET A 23 15.83 3.94 -5.85
C MET A 23 16.13 2.50 -6.23
N GLU A 24 16.70 1.77 -5.29
CA GLU A 24 16.87 0.32 -5.43
C GLU A 24 15.55 -0.38 -5.15
N TYR A 25 15.29 -1.43 -5.92
CA TYR A 25 14.14 -2.29 -5.70
C TYR A 25 14.47 -3.73 -6.09
N GLU A 26 13.68 -4.65 -5.58
CA GLU A 26 13.76 -6.05 -6.00
C GLU A 26 12.45 -6.44 -6.70
N ILE A 27 12.57 -7.35 -7.66
CA ILE A 27 11.41 -7.93 -8.32
C ILE A 27 10.95 -9.13 -7.51
N VAL A 28 9.69 -9.11 -7.10
CA VAL A 28 9.08 -10.20 -6.31
C VAL A 28 7.83 -10.71 -6.99
N HIS A 29 7.55 -12.00 -6.79
CA HIS A 29 6.31 -12.61 -7.26
C HIS A 29 5.44 -12.88 -6.04
N LEU A 30 4.25 -12.31 -6.03
CA LEU A 30 3.33 -12.43 -4.91
C LEU A 30 2.12 -13.29 -5.29
N ASP A 31 1.67 -14.07 -4.31
CA ASP A 31 0.37 -14.72 -4.39
C ASP A 31 -0.72 -13.71 -4.05
N LYS A 32 -1.94 -14.01 -4.43
CA LYS A 32 -3.10 -13.21 -4.10
C LYS A 32 -3.21 -12.99 -2.58
N LYS A 33 -3.50 -11.74 -2.18
CA LYS A 33 -3.74 -11.37 -0.78
C LYS A 33 -5.11 -10.75 -0.64
N ILE A 34 -5.78 -11.02 0.45
CA ILE A 34 -7.06 -10.37 0.79
C ILE A 34 -6.78 -9.37 1.90
N VAL A 35 -7.19 -8.12 1.69
CA VAL A 35 -7.01 -7.04 2.67
C VAL A 35 -8.38 -6.55 3.11
N VAL A 36 -8.56 -6.41 4.42
CA VAL A 36 -9.81 -5.95 5.04
C VAL A 36 -9.53 -4.73 5.91
N GLY A 37 -10.39 -3.73 5.83
CA GLY A 37 -10.25 -2.52 6.63
C GLY A 37 -11.27 -1.45 6.29
N VAL A 38 -10.82 -0.20 6.29
CA VAL A 38 -11.65 0.97 5.97
C VAL A 38 -11.12 1.65 4.71
N GLY A 39 -12.02 2.13 3.87
CA GLY A 39 -11.62 2.69 2.58
C GLY A 39 -12.43 3.88 2.14
N ALA A 40 -11.87 4.61 1.17
CA ALA A 40 -12.49 5.76 0.54
C ALA A 40 -11.89 5.97 -0.86
N TYR A 41 -12.62 6.68 -1.71
CA TYR A 41 -12.10 7.14 -2.99
C TYR A 41 -11.49 8.54 -2.84
N THR A 42 -10.39 8.79 -3.50
CA THR A 42 -9.73 10.09 -3.57
C THR A 42 -8.95 10.23 -4.87
N SER A 43 -8.26 11.34 -5.07
CA SER A 43 -7.41 11.56 -6.24
C SER A 43 -6.19 12.37 -5.85
N ASN A 44 -5.14 12.29 -6.68
CA ASN A 44 -3.93 13.10 -6.44
C ASN A 44 -4.18 14.59 -6.66
N ASP A 45 -5.26 14.95 -7.38
CA ASP A 45 -5.64 16.33 -7.61
C ASP A 45 -6.58 16.88 -6.53
N ASP A 46 -7.06 16.01 -5.62
CA ASP A 46 -7.92 16.43 -4.53
C ASP A 46 -7.10 17.17 -3.47
N PRO A 47 -7.40 18.44 -3.17
CA PRO A 47 -6.68 19.18 -2.14
C PRO A 47 -6.84 18.58 -0.73
N ASN A 48 -7.87 17.76 -0.54
CA ASN A 48 -8.12 17.09 0.73
C ASN A 48 -7.59 15.64 0.78
N MET A 49 -6.86 15.21 -0.23
CA MET A 49 -6.36 13.83 -0.33
C MET A 49 -5.62 13.40 0.94
N GLY A 50 -4.70 14.23 1.42
CA GLY A 50 -3.93 13.93 2.63
C GLY A 50 -4.81 13.75 3.86
N GLN A 51 -5.86 14.54 3.99
CA GLN A 51 -6.80 14.43 5.10
C GLN A 51 -7.67 13.15 4.96
N VAL A 52 -8.12 12.83 3.77
CA VAL A 52 -8.89 11.59 3.51
C VAL A 52 -8.08 10.38 3.94
N ILE A 53 -6.84 10.29 3.51
CA ILE A 53 -5.95 9.17 3.86
C ILE A 53 -5.63 9.16 5.36
N GLY A 54 -5.32 10.31 5.93
CA GLY A 54 -5.04 10.45 7.36
C GLY A 54 -6.23 10.05 8.23
N ASP A 55 -7.44 10.42 7.83
CA ASP A 55 -8.66 10.05 8.54
C ASP A 55 -8.92 8.54 8.50
N LEU A 56 -8.58 7.86 7.41
CA LEU A 56 -8.66 6.40 7.33
C LEU A 56 -7.72 5.73 8.33
N TRP A 57 -6.48 6.18 8.42
CA TRP A 57 -5.53 5.66 9.40
C TRP A 57 -5.98 5.91 10.84
N LYS A 58 -6.50 7.10 11.10
CA LYS A 58 -7.03 7.48 12.41
C LYS A 58 -8.22 6.58 12.79
N LYS A 59 -9.15 6.39 11.89
CA LYS A 59 -10.31 5.53 12.10
C LYS A 59 -9.89 4.08 12.35
N PHE A 60 -8.94 3.59 11.56
CA PHE A 60 -8.48 2.21 11.66
C PHE A 60 -7.81 1.91 13.01
N PHE A 61 -6.93 2.79 13.48
CA PHE A 61 -6.20 2.59 14.73
C PHE A 61 -6.90 3.16 15.94
N GLN A 62 -7.29 4.43 15.93
CA GLN A 62 -7.80 5.11 17.12
C GLN A 62 -9.22 4.69 17.48
N GLU A 63 -10.05 4.38 16.50
CA GLU A 63 -11.39 3.88 16.74
C GLU A 63 -11.44 2.36 16.97
N GLY A 64 -10.30 1.70 16.98
CA GLY A 64 -10.17 0.29 17.35
C GLY A 64 -10.61 -0.71 16.28
N ILE A 65 -10.83 -0.28 15.05
CA ILE A 65 -11.26 -1.19 13.98
C ILE A 65 -10.24 -2.30 13.74
N CYS A 66 -8.94 -1.97 13.81
CA CYS A 66 -7.87 -2.95 13.62
C CYS A 66 -7.97 -4.13 14.62
N ASN A 67 -8.52 -3.91 15.80
CA ASN A 67 -8.65 -4.94 16.81
C ASN A 67 -9.88 -5.84 16.61
N THR A 68 -10.78 -5.49 15.71
CA THR A 68 -12.00 -6.27 15.43
C THR A 68 -11.80 -7.29 14.30
N ILE A 69 -10.71 -7.16 13.52
CA ILE A 69 -10.49 -8.00 12.35
C ILE A 69 -9.94 -9.36 12.77
N GLN A 70 -10.63 -10.41 12.32
CA GLN A 70 -10.23 -11.78 12.56
C GLN A 70 -9.50 -12.36 11.37
N ASN A 71 -8.87 -13.50 11.56
CA ASN A 71 -8.18 -14.26 10.52
C ASN A 71 -6.96 -13.52 9.92
N ARG A 72 -6.34 -12.64 10.70
CA ARG A 72 -5.14 -11.92 10.28
C ARG A 72 -3.99 -12.89 10.03
N THR A 73 -3.26 -12.69 8.94
CA THR A 73 -2.09 -13.50 8.62
C THR A 73 -0.81 -13.00 9.28
N ASN A 74 -0.76 -11.70 9.63
CA ASN A 74 0.39 -11.08 10.28
C ASN A 74 -0.03 -9.79 11.00
N GLU A 75 0.94 -9.09 11.59
CA GLU A 75 0.72 -7.87 12.34
C GLU A 75 0.89 -6.58 11.49
N TYR A 76 1.15 -6.73 10.18
CA TYR A 76 1.45 -5.59 9.35
C TYR A 76 0.19 -4.83 8.93
N ALA A 77 0.22 -3.52 9.04
CA ALA A 77 -0.82 -2.67 8.47
C ALA A 77 -0.52 -2.42 6.99
N ILE A 78 -1.56 -2.36 6.18
CA ILE A 78 -1.45 -2.18 4.74
C ILE A 78 -2.24 -0.95 4.32
N GLY A 79 -1.60 -0.08 3.51
CA GLY A 79 -2.28 0.95 2.74
C GLY A 79 -2.34 0.50 1.28
N LEU A 80 -3.53 0.19 0.78
CA LEU A 80 -3.72 -0.33 -0.57
C LEU A 80 -4.37 0.69 -1.48
N TYR A 81 -3.76 0.92 -2.63
CA TYR A 81 -4.28 1.78 -3.70
C TYR A 81 -4.73 0.90 -4.85
N SER A 82 -6.01 1.00 -5.22
CA SER A 82 -6.61 0.15 -6.26
C SER A 82 -7.77 0.86 -6.95
N ASP A 83 -8.43 0.15 -7.86
CA ASP A 83 -9.61 0.66 -8.57
C ASP A 83 -9.34 2.01 -9.24
N TYR A 84 -8.18 2.10 -9.90
CA TYR A 84 -7.76 3.32 -10.57
C TYR A 84 -8.65 3.64 -11.75
N THR A 85 -9.06 4.92 -11.82
CA THR A 85 -9.71 5.49 -13.00
C THR A 85 -8.85 6.66 -13.51
N GLU A 86 -9.28 7.32 -14.58
CA GLU A 86 -8.59 8.53 -15.04
C GLU A 86 -8.62 9.66 -14.01
N GLN A 87 -9.60 9.62 -13.11
CA GLN A 87 -9.85 10.72 -12.17
C GLN A 87 -9.55 10.38 -10.72
N ASN A 88 -9.73 9.14 -10.30
CA ASN A 88 -9.60 8.76 -8.90
C ASN A 88 -9.10 7.34 -8.69
N TYR A 89 -8.89 6.99 -7.43
CA TYR A 89 -8.54 5.64 -7.00
C TYR A 89 -9.13 5.37 -5.61
N HIS A 90 -9.19 4.10 -5.25
CA HIS A 90 -9.61 3.65 -3.93
C HIS A 90 -8.41 3.49 -3.01
N VAL A 91 -8.51 4.00 -1.78
CA VAL A 91 -7.52 3.79 -0.73
C VAL A 91 -8.15 2.94 0.36
N LEU A 92 -7.50 1.85 0.72
CA LEU A 92 -7.91 0.98 1.80
C LEU A 92 -6.80 0.92 2.84
N THR A 93 -7.15 1.21 4.09
CA THR A 93 -6.27 1.00 5.24
C THR A 93 -6.74 -0.25 5.97
N GLY A 94 -5.90 -1.27 6.04
CA GLY A 94 -6.33 -2.55 6.56
C GLY A 94 -5.20 -3.50 6.91
N VAL A 95 -5.55 -4.78 6.99
CA VAL A 95 -4.63 -5.88 7.27
C VAL A 95 -4.95 -7.06 6.36
N GLU A 96 -3.93 -7.87 6.11
CA GLU A 96 -4.12 -9.10 5.34
C GLU A 96 -4.82 -10.16 6.19
N VAL A 97 -5.80 -10.83 5.58
CA VAL A 97 -6.54 -11.92 6.20
C VAL A 97 -6.45 -13.17 5.34
N SER A 98 -6.58 -14.34 5.99
CA SER A 98 -6.59 -15.64 5.28
C SER A 98 -7.93 -15.92 4.62
N GLU A 99 -9.00 -15.38 5.19
CA GLU A 99 -10.35 -15.54 4.67
C GLU A 99 -11.23 -14.37 5.12
N LEU A 100 -12.28 -14.09 4.36
CA LEU A 100 -13.25 -13.07 4.74
C LEU A 100 -14.15 -13.59 5.84
N ASP A 101 -14.49 -12.71 6.79
CA ASP A 101 -15.55 -12.92 7.73
C ASP A 101 -16.80 -12.15 7.26
N ASN A 102 -17.90 -12.19 8.03
CA ASN A 102 -19.13 -11.51 7.69
C ASN A 102 -19.17 -10.07 8.21
N SER A 103 -18.03 -9.40 8.32
CA SER A 103 -17.97 -8.04 8.79
C SER A 103 -18.46 -7.05 7.72
N ASP A 104 -18.90 -5.87 8.17
CA ASP A 104 -19.30 -4.78 7.28
C ASP A 104 -18.10 -3.98 6.76
N LEU A 105 -16.89 -4.45 7.02
CA LEU A 105 -15.68 -3.76 6.59
C LEU A 105 -15.43 -3.93 5.09
N VAL A 106 -14.70 -2.99 4.54
CA VAL A 106 -14.32 -3.02 3.12
C VAL A 106 -13.23 -4.06 2.90
N SER A 107 -13.32 -4.80 1.81
CA SER A 107 -12.29 -5.73 1.40
C SER A 107 -11.85 -5.49 -0.03
N ARG A 108 -10.58 -5.78 -0.30
CA ARG A 108 -10.00 -5.74 -1.65
C ARG A 108 -8.97 -6.86 -1.78
N VAL A 109 -8.74 -7.27 -3.00
CA VAL A 109 -7.74 -8.28 -3.31
C VAL A 109 -6.52 -7.61 -3.93
N ILE A 110 -5.34 -7.92 -3.39
CA ILE A 110 -4.09 -7.63 -4.07
C ILE A 110 -3.87 -8.78 -5.05
N PRO A 111 -3.84 -8.54 -6.37
CA PRO A 111 -3.73 -9.62 -7.34
C PRO A 111 -2.41 -10.37 -7.22
N ALA A 112 -2.42 -11.66 -7.51
CA ALA A 112 -1.18 -12.40 -7.74
C ALA A 112 -0.45 -11.79 -8.95
N GLY A 113 0.85 -11.71 -8.89
CA GLY A 113 1.63 -11.15 -9.99
C GLY A 113 3.03 -10.76 -9.63
N THR A 114 3.63 -9.97 -10.50
CA THR A 114 4.98 -9.47 -10.34
C THR A 114 4.96 -8.04 -9.84
N TYR A 115 5.81 -7.77 -8.84
CA TYR A 115 5.83 -6.49 -8.14
C TYR A 115 7.26 -5.98 -7.99
N ALA A 116 7.43 -4.67 -8.06
CA ALA A 116 8.64 -4.00 -7.63
C ALA A 116 8.49 -3.65 -6.15
N LYS A 117 9.42 -4.12 -5.33
CA LYS A 117 9.40 -3.93 -3.88
C LYS A 117 10.52 -3.01 -3.46
N PHE A 118 10.18 -1.92 -2.81
CA PHE A 118 11.08 -0.90 -2.32
C PHE A 118 11.11 -0.94 -0.79
N ARG A 119 12.29 -0.95 -0.20
CA ARG A 119 12.46 -0.89 1.25
C ARG A 119 12.65 0.55 1.67
N ILE A 120 11.79 1.03 2.57
CA ILE A 120 11.76 2.42 2.99
C ILE A 120 11.98 2.49 4.50
N HIS A 121 12.92 3.35 4.90
CA HIS A 121 13.19 3.64 6.30
C HIS A 121 12.95 5.12 6.54
N GLY A 122 12.44 5.48 7.67
CA GLY A 122 12.34 6.87 8.07
C GLY A 122 11.01 7.23 8.71
N ASN A 123 10.69 8.52 8.67
CA ASN A 123 9.41 9.01 9.16
C ASN A 123 8.29 8.52 8.25
N MET A 124 7.25 7.97 8.85
CA MET A 124 6.13 7.37 8.13
C MET A 124 5.51 8.30 7.09
N GLU A 125 5.29 9.56 7.44
CA GLU A 125 4.61 10.50 6.53
C GLU A 125 5.52 10.96 5.40
N THR A 126 6.74 11.38 5.74
CA THR A 126 7.63 11.99 4.76
C THR A 126 8.38 10.98 3.92
N ALA A 127 8.85 9.89 4.52
CA ALA A 127 9.64 8.89 3.79
C ALA A 127 8.80 8.15 2.75
N VAL A 128 7.57 7.78 3.08
CA VAL A 128 6.66 7.09 2.17
C VAL A 128 6.23 8.01 1.02
N ARG A 129 5.90 9.27 1.32
CA ARG A 129 5.55 10.27 0.30
C ARG A 129 6.72 10.48 -0.68
N ASN A 130 7.92 10.67 -0.15
CA ASN A 130 9.10 10.85 -0.98
C ASN A 130 9.39 9.63 -1.83
N ALA A 131 9.16 8.43 -1.31
CA ALA A 131 9.30 7.20 -2.06
C ALA A 131 8.34 7.15 -3.25
N TRP A 132 7.07 7.46 -3.04
CA TRP A 132 6.09 7.49 -4.13
C TRP A 132 6.44 8.52 -5.20
N GLU A 133 6.88 9.72 -4.81
CA GLU A 133 7.31 10.73 -5.77
C GLU A 133 8.45 10.24 -6.66
N LYS A 134 9.40 9.53 -6.08
CA LYS A 134 10.50 8.92 -6.84
C LYS A 134 10.01 7.81 -7.76
N ILE A 135 9.13 6.94 -7.26
CA ILE A 135 8.56 5.83 -8.03
C ILE A 135 7.78 6.35 -9.24
N TRP A 136 7.00 7.41 -9.07
CA TRP A 136 6.25 8.01 -10.17
C TRP A 136 7.16 8.55 -11.29
N ASN A 137 8.38 8.91 -10.95
CA ASN A 137 9.37 9.42 -11.92
C ASN A 137 10.30 8.33 -12.46
N MET A 138 10.16 7.08 -12.00
CA MET A 138 10.95 5.96 -12.50
C MET A 138 10.31 5.37 -13.75
N ASP A 139 11.15 4.81 -14.62
CA ASP A 139 10.69 4.13 -15.83
C ASP A 139 10.30 2.68 -15.47
N LEU A 140 9.15 2.53 -14.84
CA LEU A 140 8.58 1.24 -14.49
C LEU A 140 7.31 1.00 -15.30
N ASP A 141 7.15 -0.19 -15.85
CA ASP A 141 5.92 -0.57 -16.53
C ASP A 141 4.85 -0.99 -15.53
N ARG A 142 4.32 -0.01 -14.81
CA ARG A 142 3.29 -0.22 -13.81
C ARG A 142 1.97 -0.62 -14.44
N THR A 143 1.27 -1.57 -13.82
CA THR A 143 -0.02 -2.04 -14.31
C THR A 143 -1.20 -1.24 -13.79
N PHE A 144 -1.03 -0.50 -12.70
CA PHE A 144 -2.10 0.24 -12.01
C PHE A 144 -3.27 -0.66 -11.59
N THR A 145 -2.97 -1.90 -11.21
CA THR A 145 -3.96 -2.86 -10.74
C THR A 145 -3.95 -3.03 -9.22
N GLY A 146 -2.85 -2.66 -8.58
CA GLY A 146 -2.72 -2.68 -7.13
C GLY A 146 -1.34 -2.25 -6.72
N ASP A 147 -1.27 -1.21 -5.90
CA ASP A 147 -0.05 -0.72 -5.30
C ASP A 147 -0.29 -0.62 -3.81
N PHE A 148 0.67 -1.00 -3.00
CA PHE A 148 0.45 -0.96 -1.56
C PHE A 148 1.72 -0.68 -0.76
N GLU A 149 1.49 -0.20 0.44
CA GLU A 149 2.49 -0.02 1.47
C GLU A 149 2.24 -1.07 2.54
N GLU A 150 3.30 -1.71 3.02
CA GLU A 150 3.22 -2.68 4.10
C GLU A 150 4.09 -2.18 5.23
N TYR A 151 3.47 -1.82 6.35
CA TYR A 151 4.15 -1.24 7.50
C TYR A 151 4.55 -2.35 8.47
N LEU A 152 5.84 -2.51 8.63
CA LEU A 152 6.42 -3.52 9.50
C LEU A 152 6.56 -2.94 10.90
N ASN A 153 6.04 -3.65 11.90
CA ASN A 153 5.98 -3.12 13.26
C ASN A 153 7.18 -3.45 14.13
N ASP A 154 8.27 -3.80 13.54
CA ASP A 154 9.39 -4.35 14.27
C ASP A 154 10.60 -3.48 14.39
N ASP A 155 10.45 -2.16 14.19
CA ASP A 155 11.54 -1.35 14.25
C ASP A 155 11.56 -0.39 15.26
N TYR A 156 11.85 -0.80 16.42
CA TYR A 156 11.85 0.00 17.57
C TYR A 156 13.24 0.22 18.14
N ASP A 157 14.13 0.53 17.31
CA ASP A 157 15.46 0.94 17.77
C ASP A 157 15.67 2.43 17.58
#